data_3c15a15bc6a8302ab253f7382a979f74
#
_entry.id   3c15a15bc6a8302ab253f7382a979f74
#
_cell.length_a   1.000
_cell.length_b   1.000
_cell.length_c   1.000
_cell.angle_alpha   90.00
_cell.angle_beta   90.00
_cell.angle_gamma   90.00
#
_symmetry.space_group_name_H-M   'P 1'
#
loop_
_entity.id
_entity.type
_entity.pdbx_description
1 polymer ?
#
loop_
_entity_poly.entity_id
_entity_poly.type
_entity_poly.pdbx_seq_one_letter_code
_entity_poly.pdbx_strand_id
1 'polypeptide(L)'
;MPVYLKEPHEYEKLAQFEKVLIIPCRFCPAASLAISKNEHYFRFLHHLLQTAAYKRYIATMKAKLIKRGVQADVFKSRLLHQFVVCMWTSWRRTKLRKRAKMYDALVVLGCEAAVQTILDSLGTVSIPVIQGMRTEGIMSVLPQFQWPDRVTLQINSITPLLHNKEEPWMHL
;
A
#
# COMPACT_ATOMS: atom_id res chain seq x y z
N MET A 1 6.08 3.68 14.04
CA MET A 1 4.74 3.35 14.55
C MET A 1 3.87 2.92 13.38
N PRO A 2 3.08 1.86 13.49
CA PRO A 2 2.18 1.45 12.42
C PRO A 2 1.01 2.43 12.30
N VAL A 3 0.59 2.68 11.05
CA VAL A 3 -0.50 3.59 10.71
C VAL A 3 -1.71 2.75 10.31
N TYR A 4 -2.89 3.11 10.83
CA TYR A 4 -4.15 2.46 10.46
C TYR A 4 -4.68 3.06 9.17
N LEU A 5 -4.93 2.19 8.20
CA LEU A 5 -5.32 2.56 6.85
C LEU A 5 -6.66 1.91 6.49
N LYS A 6 -7.53 2.66 5.84
CA LYS A 6 -8.77 2.15 5.25
C LYS A 6 -8.73 2.10 3.74
N GLU A 7 -9.53 1.23 3.17
CA GLU A 7 -9.74 1.17 1.73
C GLU A 7 -10.42 2.46 1.26
N PRO A 8 -9.95 3.12 0.19
CA PRO A 8 -10.65 4.27 -0.37
C PRO A 8 -11.92 3.80 -1.09
N HIS A 9 -12.94 4.63 -1.08
CA HIS A 9 -14.18 4.35 -1.80
C HIS A 9 -14.11 4.65 -3.31
N GLU A 10 -13.08 5.36 -3.77
CA GLU A 10 -13.02 5.96 -5.11
C GLU A 10 -11.90 5.40 -6.00
N TYR A 11 -12.12 4.22 -6.58
CA TYR A 11 -11.27 3.76 -7.70
C TYR A 11 -11.69 4.36 -9.05
N GLU A 12 -12.75 5.18 -9.08
CA GLU A 12 -13.30 5.73 -10.32
C GLU A 12 -12.35 6.72 -10.98
N LYS A 13 -11.65 7.51 -10.18
CA LYS A 13 -10.62 8.44 -10.67
C LYS A 13 -9.46 7.76 -11.40
N LEU A 14 -9.26 6.45 -11.21
CA LEU A 14 -8.21 5.69 -11.89
C LEU A 14 -8.63 5.25 -13.30
N ALA A 15 -9.91 5.26 -13.63
CA ALA A 15 -10.41 4.86 -14.94
C ALA A 15 -10.04 5.84 -16.07
N GLN A 16 -9.58 7.06 -15.73
CA GLN A 16 -9.10 8.04 -16.71
C GLN A 16 -7.69 7.73 -17.27
N PHE A 17 -6.96 6.79 -16.67
CA PHE A 17 -5.60 6.42 -17.10
C PHE A 17 -5.63 5.11 -17.89
N GLU A 18 -4.79 5.00 -18.92
CA GLU A 18 -4.65 3.74 -19.69
C GLU A 18 -3.78 2.72 -18.97
N LYS A 19 -2.68 3.18 -18.35
CA LYS A 19 -1.68 2.32 -17.69
C LYS A 19 -1.36 2.77 -16.28
N VAL A 20 -1.61 1.91 -15.32
CA VAL A 20 -1.43 2.20 -13.89
C VAL A 20 -0.44 1.21 -13.26
N LEU A 21 0.52 1.74 -12.50
CA LEU A 21 1.42 0.93 -11.68
C LEU A 21 1.02 0.96 -10.21
N ILE A 22 0.61 -0.17 -9.68
CA ILE A 22 0.26 -0.33 -8.26
C ILE A 22 1.53 -0.60 -7.46
N ILE A 23 1.79 0.22 -6.44
CA ILE A 23 2.97 0.14 -5.57
C ILE A 23 2.52 -0.26 -4.15
N PRO A 24 2.59 -1.54 -3.78
CA PRO A 24 2.15 -1.98 -2.48
C PRO A 24 3.23 -1.79 -1.41
N CYS A 25 2.92 -1.02 -0.36
CA CYS A 25 3.63 -1.09 0.92
C CYS A 25 3.03 -2.25 1.73
N ARG A 26 3.88 -3.17 2.20
CA ARG A 26 3.40 -4.43 2.78
C ARG A 26 3.45 -4.48 4.31
N PHE A 27 3.60 -3.35 4.97
CA PHE A 27 3.62 -3.29 6.42
C PHE A 27 2.31 -2.73 6.98
N CYS A 28 2.14 -1.42 7.05
CA CYS A 28 0.94 -0.80 7.61
C CYS A 28 -0.37 -1.23 6.89
N PRO A 29 -0.45 -1.25 5.53
CA PRO A 29 -1.65 -1.71 4.84
C PRO A 29 -2.00 -3.17 5.13
N ALA A 30 -0.99 -4.03 5.20
CA ALA A 30 -1.20 -5.44 5.48
C ALA A 30 -1.72 -5.65 6.91
N ALA A 31 -1.18 -4.92 7.89
CA ALA A 31 -1.63 -4.94 9.28
C ALA A 31 -3.08 -4.43 9.40
N SER A 32 -3.38 -3.28 8.79
CA SER A 32 -4.73 -2.69 8.82
C SER A 32 -5.79 -3.61 8.21
N LEU A 33 -5.47 -4.24 7.07
CA LEU A 33 -6.39 -5.18 6.42
C LEU A 33 -6.54 -6.49 7.20
N ALA A 34 -5.48 -7.02 7.80
CA ALA A 34 -5.56 -8.20 8.65
C ALA A 34 -6.50 -7.96 9.83
N ILE A 35 -6.38 -6.80 10.47
CA ILE A 35 -7.23 -6.38 11.58
C ILE A 35 -8.68 -6.19 11.12
N SER A 36 -8.91 -5.41 10.06
CA SER A 36 -10.26 -5.08 9.58
C SER A 36 -11.03 -6.28 9.07
N LYS A 37 -10.34 -7.31 8.57
CA LYS A 37 -10.93 -8.56 8.08
C LYS A 37 -10.92 -9.69 9.13
N ASN A 38 -10.41 -9.41 10.33
CA ASN A 38 -10.20 -10.40 11.40
C ASN A 38 -9.42 -11.63 10.91
N GLU A 39 -8.33 -11.40 10.18
CA GLU A 39 -7.48 -12.43 9.61
C GLU A 39 -6.09 -12.43 10.23
N HIS A 40 -5.36 -13.53 10.05
CA HIS A 40 -3.99 -13.63 10.51
C HIS A 40 -3.08 -12.62 9.77
N TYR A 41 -2.21 -11.93 10.52
CA TYR A 41 -1.26 -11.00 9.96
C TYR A 41 -0.17 -11.74 9.17
N PHE A 42 0.38 -12.82 9.71
CA PHE A 42 1.28 -13.70 8.97
C PHE A 42 1.33 -15.13 9.55
N ARG A 43 1.89 -16.06 8.76
CA ARG A 43 2.17 -17.44 9.12
C ARG A 43 3.66 -17.71 8.96
N PHE A 44 4.33 -18.18 10.02
CA PHE A 44 5.77 -18.39 10.02
C PHE A 44 6.25 -19.40 8.97
N LEU A 45 5.49 -20.48 8.76
CA LEU A 45 5.90 -21.61 7.92
C LEU A 45 5.61 -21.42 6.43
N HIS A 46 4.74 -20.49 6.05
CA HIS A 46 4.26 -20.43 4.68
C HIS A 46 4.56 -19.15 3.89
N HIS A 47 4.70 -17.99 4.52
CA HIS A 47 5.05 -16.75 3.81
C HIS A 47 5.44 -15.65 4.80
N LEU A 48 6.71 -15.32 4.87
CA LEU A 48 7.15 -14.14 5.58
C LEU A 48 6.45 -12.89 5.01
N LEU A 49 5.72 -12.17 5.86
CA LEU A 49 5.19 -10.80 5.64
C LEU A 49 4.18 -10.61 4.48
N GLN A 50 3.39 -11.62 4.13
CA GLN A 50 2.28 -11.41 3.20
C GLN A 50 0.97 -11.96 3.77
N THR A 51 0.09 -11.06 4.23
CA THR A 51 -1.26 -11.46 4.63
C THR A 51 -2.07 -11.90 3.42
N ALA A 52 -2.85 -12.95 3.57
CA ALA A 52 -3.75 -13.41 2.52
C ALA A 52 -4.76 -12.32 2.14
N ALA A 53 -5.26 -11.57 3.14
CA ALA A 53 -6.15 -10.43 2.96
C ALA A 53 -5.55 -9.37 2.01
N TYR A 54 -4.28 -9.00 2.24
CA TYR A 54 -3.64 -7.97 1.42
C TYR A 54 -3.36 -8.43 -0.01
N LYS A 55 -2.99 -9.70 -0.19
CA LYS A 55 -2.84 -10.27 -1.54
C LYS A 55 -4.17 -10.25 -2.31
N ARG A 56 -5.27 -10.68 -1.65
CA ARG A 56 -6.60 -10.62 -2.25
C ARG A 56 -7.01 -9.20 -2.59
N TYR A 57 -6.75 -8.25 -1.69
CA TYR A 57 -7.03 -6.84 -1.92
C TYR A 57 -6.34 -6.30 -3.19
N ILE A 58 -5.02 -6.52 -3.33
CA ILE A 58 -4.26 -6.11 -4.52
C ILE A 58 -4.80 -6.80 -5.78
N ALA A 59 -5.10 -8.10 -5.71
CA ALA A 59 -5.64 -8.85 -6.84
C ALA A 59 -7.03 -8.33 -7.27
N THR A 60 -7.91 -8.06 -6.29
CA THR A 60 -9.24 -7.51 -6.53
C THR A 60 -9.17 -6.11 -7.14
N MET A 61 -8.29 -5.25 -6.62
CA MET A 61 -8.06 -3.92 -7.16
C MET A 61 -7.59 -3.99 -8.62
N LYS A 62 -6.58 -4.82 -8.88
CA LYS A 62 -6.09 -5.04 -10.25
C LYS A 62 -7.19 -5.54 -11.18
N ALA A 63 -7.99 -6.51 -10.75
CA ALA A 63 -9.10 -7.04 -11.53
C ALA A 63 -10.17 -5.99 -11.83
N LYS A 64 -10.50 -5.12 -10.85
CA LYS A 64 -11.45 -4.01 -11.03
C LYS A 64 -10.94 -3.00 -12.07
N LEU A 65 -9.65 -2.66 -12.06
CA LEU A 65 -9.04 -1.75 -13.03
C LEU A 65 -9.07 -2.36 -14.44
N ILE A 66 -8.68 -3.63 -14.58
CA ILE A 66 -8.71 -4.33 -15.88
C ILE A 66 -10.13 -4.39 -16.45
N LYS A 67 -11.16 -4.65 -15.63
CA LYS A 67 -12.57 -4.64 -16.06
C LYS A 67 -13.02 -3.26 -16.60
N ARG A 68 -12.36 -2.17 -16.20
CA ARG A 68 -12.61 -0.81 -16.67
C ARG A 68 -11.73 -0.41 -17.85
N GLY A 69 -10.97 -1.35 -18.44
CA GLY A 69 -10.08 -1.11 -19.58
C GLY A 69 -8.70 -0.57 -19.21
N VAL A 70 -8.37 -0.45 -17.92
CA VAL A 70 -7.08 0.06 -17.45
C VAL A 70 -6.06 -1.07 -17.37
N GLN A 71 -4.92 -0.93 -18.03
CA GLN A 71 -3.80 -1.85 -17.87
C GLN A 71 -3.16 -1.61 -16.50
N ALA A 72 -3.30 -2.56 -15.58
CA ALA A 72 -2.79 -2.44 -14.22
C ALA A 72 -1.68 -3.46 -13.95
N ASP A 73 -0.54 -2.97 -13.49
CA ASP A 73 0.59 -3.78 -13.06
C ASP A 73 0.96 -3.53 -11.60
N VAL A 74 1.61 -4.52 -10.99
CA VAL A 74 2.07 -4.44 -9.60
C VAL A 74 3.59 -4.36 -9.57
N PHE A 75 4.11 -3.36 -8.85
CA PHE A 75 5.54 -3.22 -8.62
C PHE A 75 6.02 -4.30 -7.64
N LYS A 76 6.59 -5.38 -8.19
CA LYS A 76 7.02 -6.56 -7.41
C LYS A 76 8.27 -6.26 -6.58
N SER A 77 8.28 -6.73 -5.35
CA SER A 77 9.45 -6.78 -4.47
C SER A 77 9.81 -8.25 -4.22
N ARG A 78 11.10 -8.57 -4.35
CA ARG A 78 11.62 -9.94 -4.12
C ARG A 78 12.29 -10.10 -2.76
N LEU A 79 12.81 -9.02 -2.19
CA LEU A 79 13.58 -9.02 -0.96
C LEU A 79 12.79 -8.46 0.22
N LEU A 80 12.98 -9.01 1.40
CA LEU A 80 12.24 -8.64 2.62
C LEU A 80 12.35 -7.16 2.96
N HIS A 81 13.54 -6.57 2.91
CA HIS A 81 13.78 -5.15 3.21
C HIS A 81 13.09 -4.17 2.23
N GLN A 82 12.56 -4.68 1.11
CA GLN A 82 11.86 -3.88 0.10
C GLN A 82 10.35 -3.82 0.31
N PHE A 83 9.83 -4.48 1.35
CA PHE A 83 8.39 -4.52 1.62
C PHE A 83 7.86 -3.23 2.21
N VAL A 84 8.71 -2.48 2.92
CA VAL A 84 8.36 -1.19 3.55
C VAL A 84 8.82 -0.07 2.63
N VAL A 85 7.87 0.62 1.99
CA VAL A 85 8.16 1.64 0.95
C VAL A 85 8.96 2.80 1.52
N CYS A 86 8.62 3.32 2.69
CA CYS A 86 9.32 4.43 3.33
C CYS A 86 10.80 4.12 3.70
N MET A 87 11.21 2.85 3.64
CA MET A 87 12.58 2.42 3.89
C MET A 87 13.32 1.96 2.61
N TRP A 88 12.85 2.33 1.43
CA TRP A 88 13.48 1.90 0.20
C TRP A 88 14.87 2.50 -0.01
N THR A 89 15.81 1.64 -0.40
CA THR A 89 17.17 2.01 -0.77
C THR A 89 17.19 2.80 -2.10
N SER A 90 18.26 3.57 -2.33
CA SER A 90 18.47 4.35 -3.56
C SER A 90 18.35 3.49 -4.83
N TRP A 91 18.85 2.25 -4.80
CA TRP A 91 18.73 1.31 -5.92
C TRP A 91 17.25 1.00 -6.24
N ARG A 92 16.44 0.80 -5.21
CA ARG A 92 15.01 0.49 -5.39
C ARG A 92 14.25 1.70 -5.94
N ARG A 93 14.56 2.90 -5.44
CA ARG A 93 14.02 4.18 -5.94
C ARG A 93 14.38 4.40 -7.41
N THR A 94 15.63 4.15 -7.80
CA THR A 94 16.07 4.23 -9.21
C THR A 94 15.34 3.23 -10.10
N LYS A 95 15.11 2.00 -9.61
CA LYS A 95 14.34 0.98 -10.35
C LYS A 95 12.88 1.43 -10.55
N LEU A 96 12.26 2.03 -9.53
CA LEU A 96 10.93 2.61 -9.67
C LEU A 96 10.92 3.70 -10.73
N ARG A 97 11.83 4.69 -10.65
CA ARG A 97 11.91 5.82 -11.59
C ARG A 97 12.01 5.34 -13.05
N LYS A 98 12.83 4.33 -13.31
CA LYS A 98 12.94 3.75 -14.68
C LYS A 98 11.63 3.12 -15.12
N ARG A 99 10.94 2.40 -14.22
CA ARG A 99 9.71 1.70 -14.57
C ARG A 99 8.51 2.64 -14.67
N ALA A 100 8.44 3.69 -13.85
CA ALA A 100 7.37 4.66 -13.83
C ALA A 100 7.13 5.31 -15.20
N LYS A 101 8.19 5.54 -15.97
CA LYS A 101 8.13 6.14 -17.33
C LYS A 101 7.24 5.37 -18.33
N MET A 102 6.83 4.15 -18.01
CA MET A 102 5.97 3.31 -18.87
C MET A 102 4.49 3.34 -18.45
N TYR A 103 4.12 4.19 -17.49
CA TYR A 103 2.79 4.27 -16.93
C TYR A 103 2.31 5.71 -16.87
N ASP A 104 0.99 5.89 -16.89
CA ASP A 104 0.35 7.21 -16.87
C ASP A 104 0.06 7.68 -15.44
N ALA A 105 -0.06 6.74 -14.50
CA ALA A 105 -0.23 7.03 -13.09
C ALA A 105 0.37 5.95 -12.18
N LEU A 106 0.74 6.35 -10.96
CA LEU A 106 1.17 5.47 -9.89
C LEU A 106 0.14 5.45 -8.78
N VAL A 107 -0.24 4.26 -8.31
CA VAL A 107 -1.12 4.10 -7.15
C VAL A 107 -0.33 3.50 -6.00
N VAL A 108 -0.19 4.25 -4.91
CA VAL A 108 0.56 3.84 -3.72
C VAL A 108 -0.40 3.27 -2.70
N LEU A 109 -0.32 1.97 -2.44
CA LEU A 109 -1.04 1.33 -1.35
C LEU A 109 -0.21 1.47 -0.07
N GLY A 110 -0.33 2.62 0.59
CA GLY A 110 0.48 2.99 1.75
C GLY A 110 -0.01 4.28 2.40
N CYS A 111 0.68 4.66 3.47
CA CYS A 111 0.47 5.93 4.17
C CYS A 111 1.19 7.09 3.45
N GLU A 112 1.01 8.30 3.95
CA GLU A 112 1.65 9.53 3.43
C GLU A 112 3.17 9.40 3.32
N ALA A 113 3.83 8.77 4.30
CA ALA A 113 5.28 8.54 4.24
C ALA A 113 5.69 7.64 3.06
N ALA A 114 4.84 6.68 2.68
CA ALA A 114 5.06 5.88 1.48
C ALA A 114 4.85 6.71 0.21
N VAL A 115 3.80 7.53 0.15
CA VAL A 115 3.54 8.45 -0.96
C VAL A 115 4.71 9.42 -1.14
N GLN A 116 5.15 10.08 -0.06
CA GLN A 116 6.29 10.99 -0.11
C GLN A 116 7.55 10.30 -0.62
N THR A 117 7.82 9.08 -0.16
CA THR A 117 8.98 8.31 -0.64
C THR A 117 8.90 8.02 -2.14
N ILE A 118 7.71 7.80 -2.69
CA ILE A 118 7.52 7.60 -4.13
C ILE A 118 7.74 8.91 -4.88
N LEU A 119 7.18 10.02 -4.42
CA LEU A 119 7.40 11.35 -4.99
C LEU A 119 8.90 11.69 -5.04
N ASP A 120 9.61 11.55 -3.93
CA ASP A 120 11.06 11.75 -3.86
C ASP A 120 11.84 10.83 -4.82
N SER A 121 11.32 9.62 -5.05
CA SER A 121 11.95 8.64 -5.94
C SER A 121 11.81 8.99 -7.41
N LEU A 122 10.77 9.71 -7.80
CA LEU A 122 10.51 10.11 -9.19
C LEU A 122 11.47 11.19 -9.65
N GLY A 123 11.84 12.15 -8.78
CA GLY A 123 12.71 13.27 -9.12
C GLY A 123 12.08 14.15 -10.21
N THR A 124 12.67 14.20 -11.40
CA THR A 124 12.18 15.00 -12.53
C THR A 124 11.07 14.34 -13.36
N VAL A 125 10.67 13.12 -13.03
CA VAL A 125 9.62 12.40 -13.76
C VAL A 125 8.26 12.89 -13.26
N SER A 126 7.55 13.65 -14.08
CA SER A 126 6.20 14.16 -13.78
C SER A 126 5.16 13.11 -14.14
N ILE A 127 4.69 12.39 -13.13
CA ILE A 127 3.62 11.37 -13.24
C ILE A 127 2.72 11.52 -12.03
N PRO A 128 1.39 11.52 -12.18
CA PRO A 128 0.45 11.56 -11.08
C PRO A 128 0.66 10.41 -10.10
N VAL A 129 0.80 10.74 -8.81
CA VAL A 129 0.90 9.78 -7.72
C VAL A 129 -0.38 9.83 -6.89
N ILE A 130 -1.11 8.75 -6.87
CA ILE A 130 -2.41 8.64 -6.22
C ILE A 130 -2.26 7.78 -4.96
N GLN A 131 -2.71 8.29 -3.83
CA GLN A 131 -2.76 7.52 -2.61
C GLN A 131 -3.91 6.51 -2.68
N GLY A 132 -3.58 5.24 -2.67
CA GLY A 132 -4.55 4.15 -2.82
C GLY A 132 -5.11 3.62 -1.50
N MET A 133 -4.81 4.25 -0.35
CA MET A 133 -5.38 3.93 0.96
C MET A 133 -5.42 5.20 1.82
N ARG A 134 -6.49 5.39 2.57
CA ARG A 134 -6.65 6.56 3.44
C ARG A 134 -6.05 6.28 4.82
N THR A 135 -5.25 7.20 5.34
CA THR A 135 -4.77 7.16 6.71
C THR A 135 -5.86 7.67 7.67
N GLU A 136 -6.19 6.85 8.65
CA GLU A 136 -7.20 7.21 9.67
C GLU A 136 -6.53 7.61 10.99
N GLY A 137 -5.37 7.06 11.28
CA GLY A 137 -4.69 7.34 12.54
C GLY A 137 -3.43 6.51 12.76
N ILE A 138 -2.81 6.75 13.89
CA ILE A 138 -1.72 5.93 14.41
C ILE A 138 -2.30 4.83 15.26
N MET A 139 -1.94 3.57 15.00
CA MET A 139 -2.43 2.44 15.77
C MET A 139 -1.37 1.85 16.69
N SER A 140 -1.78 1.50 17.90
CA SER A 140 -1.05 0.61 18.78
C SER A 140 -1.65 -0.78 18.68
N VAL A 141 -0.82 -1.78 18.39
CA VAL A 141 -1.26 -3.16 18.20
C VAL A 141 -0.46 -4.12 19.06
N LEU A 142 -1.13 -5.14 19.56
CA LEU A 142 -0.54 -6.25 20.31
C LEU A 142 -0.53 -7.50 19.41
N PRO A 143 0.66 -8.03 19.08
CA PRO A 143 0.74 -9.29 18.37
C PRO A 143 0.34 -10.44 19.30
N GLN A 144 -0.56 -11.28 18.83
CA GLN A 144 -0.99 -12.50 19.53
C GLN A 144 -0.52 -13.71 18.73
N PHE A 145 0.27 -14.53 19.37
CA PHE A 145 0.78 -15.77 18.80
C PHE A 145 -0.24 -16.90 19.00
N GLN A 146 -0.64 -17.52 17.91
CA GLN A 146 -1.48 -18.71 17.92
C GLN A 146 -0.67 -19.88 17.40
N TRP A 147 -0.48 -20.86 18.28
CA TRP A 147 0.28 -22.06 17.93
C TRP A 147 -0.43 -22.84 16.81
N PRO A 148 0.26 -23.45 15.82
CA PRO A 148 1.73 -23.57 15.73
C PRO A 148 2.44 -22.42 14.97
N ASP A 149 1.77 -21.63 14.14
CA ASP A 149 2.48 -20.78 13.18
C ASP A 149 1.80 -19.45 12.85
N ARG A 150 0.79 -19.04 13.60
CA ARG A 150 -0.06 -17.90 13.26
C ARG A 150 0.21 -16.71 14.19
N VAL A 151 0.18 -15.51 13.61
CA VAL A 151 0.16 -14.26 14.36
C VAL A 151 -1.04 -13.44 13.95
N THR A 152 -1.86 -13.07 14.92
CA THR A 152 -2.93 -12.08 14.78
C THR A 152 -2.51 -10.77 15.42
N LEU A 153 -3.15 -9.68 15.01
CA LEU A 153 -2.93 -8.36 15.60
C LEU A 153 -4.23 -7.93 16.28
N GLN A 154 -4.14 -7.59 17.55
CA GLN A 154 -5.21 -6.97 18.30
C GLN A 154 -4.96 -5.48 18.41
N ILE A 155 -5.94 -4.65 18.07
CA ILE A 155 -5.85 -3.21 18.30
C ILE A 155 -5.97 -2.94 19.81
N ASN A 156 -4.98 -2.23 20.33
CA ASN A 156 -5.02 -1.67 21.69
C ASN A 156 -5.62 -0.26 21.67
N SER A 157 -5.18 0.59 20.74
CA SER A 157 -5.71 1.94 20.54
C SER A 157 -5.48 2.44 19.13
N ILE A 158 -6.34 3.36 18.67
CA ILE A 158 -6.14 4.17 17.48
C ILE A 158 -6.23 5.62 17.88
N THR A 159 -5.16 6.36 17.65
CA THR A 159 -5.15 7.84 17.81
C THR A 159 -5.45 8.43 16.44
N PRO A 160 -6.62 9.06 16.23
CA PRO A 160 -6.97 9.64 14.94
C PRO A 160 -6.01 10.79 14.61
N LEU A 161 -5.64 10.91 13.33
CA LEU A 161 -4.96 12.08 12.83
C LEU A 161 -6.00 13.17 12.55
N LEU A 162 -5.76 14.38 13.07
CA LEU A 162 -6.58 15.54 12.72
C LEU A 162 -6.29 15.89 11.27
N HIS A 163 -7.11 15.38 10.37
CA HIS A 163 -7.09 15.80 8.98
C HIS A 163 -7.83 17.14 8.85
N ASN A 164 -7.13 18.20 8.48
CA ASN A 164 -7.78 19.31 7.82
C ASN A 164 -8.45 18.79 6.55
N LYS A 165 -9.71 19.21 6.34
CA LYS A 165 -10.61 18.70 5.28
C LYS A 165 -10.20 19.03 3.84
N GLU A 166 -8.94 19.34 3.57
CA GLU A 166 -8.45 19.57 2.21
C GLU A 166 -7.99 18.26 1.59
N GLU A 167 -8.59 17.91 0.47
CA GLU A 167 -8.43 16.64 -0.24
C GLU A 167 -7.00 16.46 -0.81
N PRO A 168 -6.16 15.59 -0.25
CA PRO A 168 -4.82 15.39 -0.77
C PRO A 168 -4.67 14.09 -1.55
N TRP A 169 -5.59 13.81 -2.48
CA TRP A 169 -5.56 12.53 -3.19
C TRP A 169 -4.70 12.51 -4.43
N MET A 170 -4.29 13.69 -4.92
CA MET A 170 -3.54 13.79 -6.16
C MET A 170 -2.37 14.77 -5.99
N HIS A 171 -1.17 14.26 -6.04
CA HIS A 171 0.05 15.05 -6.20
C HIS A 171 0.43 15.05 -7.68
N LEU A 172 0.31 16.20 -8.33
CA LEU A 172 0.77 16.46 -9.69
C LEU A 172 2.26 16.75 -9.70
#